data_19c14f61d72bbe1d17194222e2164ed9
#
_entry.id   19c14f61d72bbe1d17194222e2164ed9
#
_cell.length_a   1.000
_cell.length_b   1.000
_cell.length_c   1.000
_cell.angle_alpha   90.00
_cell.angle_beta   90.00
_cell.angle_gamma   90.00
#
_symmetry.space_group_name_H-M   'P 1'
#
loop_
_entity.id
_entity.type
_entity.pdbx_description
1 polymer ?
#
loop_
_entity_poly.entity_id
_entity_poly.type
_entity_poly.pdbx_seq_one_letter_code
_entity_poly.pdbx_strand_id
1 'polypeptide(L)'
;RTPVSALQAMVENMADGVTEPTPTNLESILTQTQRLSDLIAFLLDLSRMEAGAASLNIEKFNFADFLDETIEPLEIADGGHAHDIRVTVPADITMEGDQDRLRQLFTNIIANALKHSADGTTVLVDAHEDENQGTIVTNVVNFGSQIAPSDRLDIFRRFVKGKTGPGTESGGTGLGLSIARWAAQLHGGTVNVVDDT
;
A
#
# COMPACT_ATOMS: atom_id res chain seq x y z
N ARG A 1 -19.12 -4.76 -12.95
CA ARG A 1 -18.34 -5.30 -14.08
C ARG A 1 -17.01 -5.77 -13.56
N THR A 2 -16.51 -6.90 -14.03
CA THR A 2 -15.19 -7.40 -13.61
C THR A 2 -14.09 -6.48 -14.17
N PRO A 3 -12.97 -6.29 -13.47
CA PRO A 3 -11.85 -5.48 -13.97
C PRO A 3 -11.37 -5.90 -15.36
N VAL A 4 -11.37 -7.21 -15.62
CA VAL A 4 -11.02 -7.79 -16.93
C VAL A 4 -11.94 -7.32 -18.05
N SER A 5 -13.27 -7.35 -17.82
CA SER A 5 -14.24 -6.90 -18.84
C SER A 5 -14.15 -5.40 -19.12
N ALA A 6 -13.78 -4.60 -18.13
CA ALA A 6 -13.56 -3.16 -18.32
C ALA A 6 -12.30 -2.91 -19.16
N LEU A 7 -11.20 -3.60 -18.84
CA LEU A 7 -9.95 -3.52 -19.58
C LEU A 7 -10.14 -3.96 -21.03
N GLN A 8 -10.80 -5.10 -21.24
CA GLN A 8 -11.09 -5.63 -22.57
C GLN A 8 -11.90 -4.64 -23.42
N ALA A 9 -12.97 -4.06 -22.86
CA ALA A 9 -13.78 -3.08 -23.57
C ALA A 9 -12.99 -1.80 -23.94
N MET A 10 -12.05 -1.36 -23.08
CA MET A 10 -11.19 -0.21 -23.39
C MET A 10 -10.26 -0.51 -24.56
N VAL A 11 -9.65 -1.71 -24.59
CA VAL A 11 -8.74 -2.13 -25.68
C VAL A 11 -9.52 -2.37 -26.97
N GLU A 12 -10.68 -3.02 -26.92
CA GLU A 12 -11.56 -3.25 -28.08
C GLU A 12 -12.01 -1.92 -28.71
N ASN A 13 -12.46 -0.95 -27.90
CA ASN A 13 -12.84 0.37 -28.39
C ASN A 13 -11.70 1.11 -29.09
N MET A 14 -10.45 0.91 -28.65
CA MET A 14 -9.28 1.48 -29.32
C MET A 14 -8.97 0.74 -30.62
N ALA A 15 -9.04 -0.60 -30.61
CA ALA A 15 -8.78 -1.41 -31.80
C ALA A 15 -9.81 -1.15 -32.91
N ASP A 16 -11.07 -0.89 -32.54
CA ASP A 16 -12.17 -0.58 -33.46
C ASP A 16 -12.18 0.90 -33.89
N GLY A 17 -11.25 1.71 -33.42
CA GLY A 17 -11.17 3.14 -33.74
C GLY A 17 -12.27 4.00 -33.11
N VAL A 18 -13.02 3.47 -32.14
CA VAL A 18 -14.06 4.21 -31.40
C VAL A 18 -13.43 5.19 -30.41
N THR A 19 -12.26 4.84 -29.87
CA THR A 19 -11.50 5.66 -28.93
C THR A 19 -10.07 5.79 -29.43
N GLU A 20 -9.54 7.01 -29.46
CA GLU A 20 -8.14 7.23 -29.85
C GLU A 20 -7.17 6.73 -28.77
N PRO A 21 -6.02 6.14 -29.16
CA PRO A 21 -4.98 5.70 -28.22
C PRO A 21 -4.16 6.90 -27.70
N THR A 22 -4.80 7.78 -26.95
CA THR A 22 -4.13 8.92 -26.32
C THR A 22 -3.29 8.46 -25.12
N PRO A 23 -2.23 9.21 -24.71
CA PRO A 23 -1.45 8.90 -23.52
C PRO A 23 -2.34 8.64 -22.29
N THR A 24 -3.35 9.48 -22.05
CA THR A 24 -4.30 9.33 -20.93
C THR A 24 -5.08 8.02 -20.98
N ASN A 25 -5.53 7.61 -22.16
CA ASN A 25 -6.26 6.35 -22.33
C ASN A 25 -5.35 5.13 -22.11
N LEU A 26 -4.09 5.22 -22.57
CA LEU A 26 -3.09 4.17 -22.35
C LEU A 26 -2.69 4.07 -20.87
N GLU A 27 -2.53 5.19 -20.17
CA GLU A 27 -2.30 5.23 -18.72
C GLU A 27 -3.46 4.59 -17.94
N SER A 28 -4.70 4.82 -18.39
CA SER A 28 -5.88 4.18 -17.80
C SER A 28 -5.84 2.66 -17.96
N ILE A 29 -5.43 2.15 -19.13
CA ILE A 29 -5.27 0.72 -19.38
C ILE A 29 -4.15 0.16 -18.51
N LEU A 30 -3.00 0.83 -18.43
CA LEU A 30 -1.88 0.42 -17.61
C LEU A 30 -2.28 0.32 -16.12
N THR A 31 -3.01 1.33 -15.63
CA THR A 31 -3.54 1.35 -14.27
C THR A 31 -4.48 0.16 -14.00
N GLN A 32 -5.38 -0.17 -14.93
CA GLN A 32 -6.28 -1.32 -14.77
C GLN A 32 -5.52 -2.65 -14.85
N THR A 33 -4.49 -2.74 -15.70
CA THR A 33 -3.62 -3.92 -15.81
C THR A 33 -2.86 -4.16 -14.52
N GLN A 34 -2.29 -3.09 -13.93
CA GLN A 34 -1.61 -3.18 -12.64
C GLN A 34 -2.56 -3.64 -11.53
N ARG A 35 -3.77 -3.09 -11.48
CA ARG A 35 -4.82 -3.53 -10.55
C ARG A 35 -5.15 -5.01 -10.68
N LEU A 36 -5.20 -5.53 -11.90
CA LEU A 36 -5.45 -6.95 -12.15
C LEU A 36 -4.28 -7.81 -11.67
N SER A 37 -3.07 -7.38 -11.91
CA SER A 37 -1.85 -8.05 -11.42
C SER A 37 -1.83 -8.13 -9.90
N ASP A 38 -2.14 -7.03 -9.20
CA ASP A 38 -2.22 -6.97 -7.74
C ASP A 38 -3.29 -7.93 -7.19
N LEU A 39 -4.44 -8.02 -7.87
CA LEU A 39 -5.52 -8.94 -7.54
C LEU A 39 -5.09 -10.40 -7.66
N ILE A 40 -4.41 -10.75 -8.76
CA ILE A 40 -3.92 -12.11 -9.01
C ILE A 40 -2.87 -12.49 -7.97
N ALA A 41 -1.90 -11.60 -7.71
CA ALA A 41 -0.88 -11.83 -6.70
C ALA A 41 -1.52 -12.08 -5.32
N PHE A 42 -2.48 -11.25 -4.94
CA PHE A 42 -3.22 -11.41 -3.69
C PHE A 42 -4.00 -12.74 -3.62
N LEU A 43 -4.68 -13.17 -4.70
CA LEU A 43 -5.41 -14.44 -4.72
C LEU A 43 -4.47 -15.64 -4.62
N LEU A 44 -3.30 -15.59 -5.25
CA LEU A 44 -2.27 -16.61 -5.14
C LEU A 44 -1.74 -16.70 -3.70
N ASP A 45 -1.50 -15.56 -3.06
CA ASP A 45 -1.06 -15.50 -1.68
C ASP A 45 -2.12 -16.07 -0.74
N LEU A 46 -3.38 -15.72 -0.94
CA LEU A 46 -4.52 -16.26 -0.19
C LEU A 46 -4.63 -17.78 -0.34
N SER A 47 -4.49 -18.29 -1.56
CA SER A 47 -4.53 -19.73 -1.84
C SER A 47 -3.40 -20.48 -1.13
N ARG A 48 -2.18 -19.90 -1.09
CA ARG A 48 -1.04 -20.46 -0.36
C ARG A 48 -1.28 -20.49 1.16
N MET A 49 -1.95 -19.45 1.69
CA MET A 49 -2.33 -19.39 3.10
C MET A 49 -3.32 -20.52 3.47
N GLU A 50 -4.40 -20.66 2.69
CA GLU A 50 -5.42 -21.68 2.94
C GLU A 50 -4.84 -23.10 2.84
N ALA A 51 -3.83 -23.30 2.00
CA ALA A 51 -3.09 -24.55 1.88
C ALA A 51 -2.08 -24.79 3.03
N GLY A 52 -1.89 -23.84 3.96
CA GLY A 52 -0.86 -23.93 5.00
C GLY A 52 0.57 -23.91 4.44
N ALA A 53 0.74 -23.53 3.18
CA ALA A 53 2.00 -23.60 2.43
C ALA A 53 2.74 -22.25 2.36
N ALA A 54 2.29 -21.23 3.09
CA ALA A 54 2.98 -19.95 3.15
C ALA A 54 4.19 -20.07 4.08
N SER A 55 5.30 -20.60 3.57
CA SER A 55 6.59 -20.50 4.24
C SER A 55 7.13 -19.09 4.01
N LEU A 56 7.36 -18.34 5.10
CA LEU A 56 8.08 -17.07 5.06
C LEU A 56 9.58 -17.36 4.85
N ASN A 57 10.21 -16.57 4.00
CA ASN A 57 11.67 -16.54 3.90
C ASN A 57 12.21 -15.56 4.95
N ILE A 58 12.36 -16.03 6.18
CA ILE A 58 12.80 -15.19 7.30
C ILE A 58 14.30 -14.93 7.20
N GLU A 59 14.65 -13.66 7.08
CA GLU A 59 16.04 -13.17 7.06
C GLU A 59 16.21 -12.08 8.11
N LYS A 60 17.45 -11.90 8.58
CA LYS A 60 17.80 -10.80 9.48
C LYS A 60 18.42 -9.67 8.67
N PHE A 61 17.92 -8.45 8.83
CA PHE A 61 18.37 -7.29 8.07
C PHE A 61 18.30 -6.01 8.92
N ASN A 62 18.98 -4.95 8.44
CA ASN A 62 18.87 -3.62 9.02
C ASN A 62 17.54 -2.99 8.60
N PHE A 63 16.76 -2.52 9.57
CA PHE A 63 15.41 -2.03 9.29
C PHE A 63 15.40 -0.62 8.66
N ALA A 64 16.38 0.23 9.00
CA ALA A 64 16.49 1.55 8.40
C ALA A 64 16.85 1.45 6.91
N ASP A 65 17.88 0.65 6.56
CA ASP A 65 18.27 0.41 5.17
C ASP A 65 17.12 -0.17 4.35
N PHE A 66 16.40 -1.14 4.92
CA PHE A 66 15.23 -1.74 4.28
C PHE A 66 14.10 -0.72 4.00
N LEU A 67 13.83 0.18 4.93
CA LEU A 67 12.82 1.23 4.72
C LEU A 67 13.26 2.22 3.66
N ASP A 68 14.52 2.64 3.65
CA ASP A 68 15.06 3.55 2.64
C ASP A 68 14.90 2.95 1.24
N GLU A 69 15.30 1.68 1.04
CA GLU A 69 15.10 0.97 -0.24
C GLU A 69 13.63 0.82 -0.64
N THR A 70 12.73 0.74 0.33
CA THR A 70 11.29 0.59 0.08
C THR A 70 10.64 1.92 -0.29
N ILE A 71 11.14 3.02 0.27
CA ILE A 71 10.59 4.37 0.10
C ILE A 71 11.09 5.03 -1.19
N GLU A 72 12.37 4.84 -1.56
CA GLU A 72 12.96 5.45 -2.75
C GLU A 72 12.11 5.33 -4.02
N PRO A 73 11.55 4.15 -4.39
CA PRO A 73 10.67 4.04 -5.55
C PRO A 73 9.37 4.83 -5.42
N LEU A 74 8.85 5.02 -4.20
CA LEU A 74 7.62 5.77 -3.95
C LEU A 74 7.84 7.28 -4.10
N GLU A 75 8.98 7.80 -3.65
CA GLU A 75 9.38 9.19 -3.85
C GLU A 75 9.54 9.52 -5.33
N ILE A 76 10.17 8.62 -6.10
CA ILE A 76 10.33 8.75 -7.54
C ILE A 76 8.96 8.76 -8.24
N ALA A 77 8.04 7.86 -7.85
CA ALA A 77 6.71 7.75 -8.42
C ALA A 77 5.82 8.96 -8.12
N ASP A 78 5.99 9.58 -6.95
CA ASP A 78 5.30 10.83 -6.56
C ASP A 78 5.83 12.05 -7.33
N GLY A 79 6.91 11.88 -8.10
CA GLY A 79 7.52 12.91 -8.94
C GLY A 79 8.30 13.97 -8.16
N GLY A 80 8.54 13.76 -6.85
CA GLY A 80 9.33 14.65 -5.99
C GLY A 80 8.74 16.05 -5.79
N HIS A 81 7.47 16.25 -6.09
CA HIS A 81 6.87 17.59 -6.14
C HIS A 81 5.64 17.77 -5.24
N ALA A 82 4.95 16.68 -4.88
CA ALA A 82 3.71 16.77 -4.11
C ALA A 82 3.94 16.59 -2.62
N HIS A 83 4.81 15.65 -2.23
CA HIS A 83 5.01 15.29 -0.82
C HIS A 83 6.49 15.05 -0.52
N ASP A 84 6.88 15.32 0.72
CA ASP A 84 8.16 14.94 1.30
C ASP A 84 7.93 13.73 2.22
N ILE A 85 8.82 12.75 2.21
CA ILE A 85 8.77 11.63 3.15
C ILE A 85 9.93 11.79 4.13
N ARG A 86 9.62 11.91 5.41
CA ARG A 86 10.64 11.99 6.46
C ARG A 86 10.70 10.71 7.26
N VAL A 87 11.84 10.03 7.17
CA VAL A 87 12.11 8.79 7.91
C VAL A 87 12.91 9.10 9.16
N THR A 88 12.48 8.57 10.29
CA THR A 88 13.17 8.69 11.59
C THR A 88 13.22 7.31 12.22
N VAL A 89 14.27 6.56 11.90
CA VAL A 89 14.50 5.19 12.38
C VAL A 89 15.91 5.07 12.93
N PRO A 90 16.10 4.58 14.16
CA PRO A 90 17.45 4.28 14.68
C PRO A 90 18.20 3.32 13.78
N ALA A 91 19.46 3.65 13.47
CA ALA A 91 20.28 2.90 12.52
C ALA A 91 20.69 1.49 13.02
N ASP A 92 20.52 1.20 14.30
CA ASP A 92 20.87 -0.06 14.95
C ASP A 92 19.70 -1.05 15.04
N ILE A 93 18.49 -0.65 14.65
CA ILE A 93 17.33 -1.55 14.65
C ILE A 93 17.54 -2.65 13.60
N THR A 94 17.48 -3.90 14.07
CA THR A 94 17.48 -5.08 13.19
C THR A 94 16.15 -5.80 13.28
N MET A 95 15.66 -6.26 12.13
CA MET A 95 14.39 -6.98 11.99
C MET A 95 14.64 -8.39 11.44
N GLU A 96 13.86 -9.36 11.90
CA GLU A 96 13.77 -10.69 11.32
C GLU A 96 12.42 -10.86 10.63
N GLY A 97 12.43 -11.12 9.33
CA GLY A 97 11.19 -11.23 8.55
C GLY A 97 11.43 -11.55 7.08
N ASP A 98 10.35 -11.78 6.38
CA ASP A 98 10.33 -11.93 4.92
C ASP A 98 10.32 -10.53 4.30
N GLN A 99 11.45 -10.13 3.72
CA GLN A 99 11.61 -8.78 3.18
C GLN A 99 10.61 -8.47 2.06
N ASP A 100 10.24 -9.43 1.21
CA ASP A 100 9.27 -9.19 0.13
C ASP A 100 7.87 -8.89 0.70
N ARG A 101 7.46 -9.61 1.73
CA ARG A 101 6.16 -9.39 2.40
C ARG A 101 6.14 -8.09 3.19
N LEU A 102 7.22 -7.77 3.87
CA LEU A 102 7.35 -6.51 4.59
C LEU A 102 7.43 -5.32 3.62
N ARG A 103 8.14 -5.44 2.51
CA ARG A 103 8.16 -4.43 1.44
C ARG A 103 6.75 -4.17 0.92
N GLN A 104 5.99 -5.22 0.65
CA GLN A 104 4.59 -5.11 0.24
C GLN A 104 3.74 -4.40 1.29
N LEU A 105 3.96 -4.68 2.59
CA LEU A 105 3.28 -4.02 3.71
C LEU A 105 3.55 -2.52 3.69
N PHE A 106 4.83 -2.13 3.76
CA PHE A 106 5.22 -0.73 3.88
C PHE A 106 4.88 0.08 2.62
N THR A 107 5.08 -0.48 1.43
CA THR A 107 4.65 0.14 0.17
C THR A 107 3.16 0.45 0.18
N ASN A 108 2.31 -0.48 0.62
CA ASN A 108 0.86 -0.26 0.66
C ASN A 108 0.45 0.82 1.67
N ILE A 109 1.08 0.85 2.85
CA ILE A 109 0.77 1.85 3.88
C ILE A 109 1.26 3.23 3.44
N ILE A 110 2.52 3.34 2.99
CA ILE A 110 3.14 4.62 2.63
C ILE A 110 2.48 5.20 1.37
N ALA A 111 2.21 4.39 0.35
CA ALA A 111 1.47 4.84 -0.83
C ALA A 111 0.04 5.31 -0.48
N ASN A 112 -0.60 4.66 0.51
CA ASN A 112 -1.90 5.13 1.01
C ASN A 112 -1.76 6.46 1.76
N ALA A 113 -0.71 6.64 2.55
CA ALA A 113 -0.43 7.89 3.26
C ALA A 113 -0.17 9.04 2.28
N LEU A 114 0.69 8.85 1.26
CA LEU A 114 0.93 9.83 0.20
C LEU A 114 -0.37 10.21 -0.51
N LYS A 115 -1.15 9.23 -0.93
CA LYS A 115 -2.42 9.46 -1.65
C LYS A 115 -3.44 10.27 -0.85
N HIS A 116 -3.43 10.18 0.47
CA HIS A 116 -4.38 10.83 1.37
C HIS A 116 -3.79 12.03 2.10
N SER A 117 -2.55 12.39 1.80
CA SER A 117 -1.91 13.63 2.25
C SER A 117 -2.49 14.83 1.49
N ALA A 118 -2.48 16.00 2.14
CA ALA A 118 -2.73 17.26 1.46
C ALA A 118 -1.46 17.70 0.70
N ASP A 119 -1.64 18.37 -0.42
CA ASP A 119 -0.53 18.85 -1.25
C ASP A 119 0.47 19.67 -0.43
N GLY A 120 1.75 19.40 -0.61
CA GLY A 120 2.84 20.10 0.08
C GLY A 120 3.03 19.71 1.55
N THR A 121 2.38 18.66 2.02
CA THR A 121 2.60 18.14 3.39
C THR A 121 3.63 17.01 3.39
N THR A 122 4.24 16.77 4.56
CA THR A 122 5.21 15.70 4.76
C THR A 122 4.53 14.44 5.29
N VAL A 123 4.85 13.28 4.74
CA VAL A 123 4.54 11.98 5.36
C VAL A 123 5.66 11.63 6.32
N LEU A 124 5.31 11.35 7.58
CA LEU A 124 6.28 10.96 8.59
C LEU A 124 6.28 9.44 8.76
N VAL A 125 7.46 8.85 8.75
CA VAL A 125 7.68 7.43 9.05
C VAL A 125 8.67 7.35 10.20
N ASP A 126 8.22 6.92 11.35
CA ASP A 126 9.09 6.70 12.51
C ASP A 126 9.00 5.26 13.00
N ALA A 127 10.09 4.76 13.56
CA ALA A 127 10.11 3.45 14.19
C ALA A 127 10.97 3.44 15.45
N HIS A 128 10.57 2.57 16.39
CA HIS A 128 11.31 2.32 17.63
C HIS A 128 11.08 0.88 18.10
N GLU A 129 11.98 0.38 18.90
CA GLU A 129 11.81 -0.90 19.59
C GLU A 129 10.99 -0.72 20.85
N ASP A 130 9.93 -1.53 21.01
CA ASP A 130 9.26 -1.70 22.30
C ASP A 130 9.96 -2.83 23.06
N GLU A 131 10.88 -2.47 23.95
CA GLU A 131 11.66 -3.42 24.75
C GLU A 131 10.80 -4.34 25.63
N ASN A 132 9.60 -3.89 26.03
CA ASN A 132 8.69 -4.69 26.86
C ASN A 132 8.05 -5.82 26.10
N GLN A 133 7.81 -5.61 24.81
CA GLN A 133 7.14 -6.58 23.93
C GLN A 133 8.12 -7.27 22.99
N GLY A 134 9.35 -6.78 22.85
CA GLY A 134 10.32 -7.29 21.88
C GLY A 134 9.83 -7.11 20.44
N THR A 135 9.16 -6.01 20.16
CA THR A 135 8.57 -5.70 18.86
C THR A 135 9.07 -4.36 18.32
N ILE A 136 9.08 -4.22 17.01
CA ILE A 136 9.32 -2.94 16.35
C ILE A 136 7.96 -2.29 16.09
N VAL A 137 7.77 -1.10 16.64
CA VAL A 137 6.60 -0.26 16.38
C VAL A 137 6.97 0.75 15.31
N THR A 138 6.19 0.78 14.22
CA THR A 138 6.38 1.74 13.14
C THR A 138 5.12 2.57 12.97
N ASN A 139 5.25 3.89 13.01
CA ASN A 139 4.18 4.82 12.75
C ASN A 139 4.35 5.45 11.37
N VAL A 140 3.27 5.53 10.63
CA VAL A 140 3.18 6.27 9.37
C VAL A 140 2.09 7.32 9.53
N VAL A 141 2.47 8.59 9.52
CA VAL A 141 1.58 9.73 9.75
C VAL A 141 1.48 10.57 8.50
N ASN A 142 0.28 10.87 8.07
CA ASN A 142 0.00 11.77 6.97
C ASN A 142 -0.92 12.93 7.42
N PHE A 143 -0.75 14.08 6.79
CA PHE A 143 -1.54 15.29 7.08
C PHE A 143 -2.49 15.56 5.92
N GLY A 144 -3.74 15.16 6.09
CA GLY A 144 -4.77 15.29 5.04
C GLY A 144 -6.12 14.78 5.49
N SER A 145 -6.70 13.86 4.73
CA SER A 145 -8.00 13.29 5.07
C SER A 145 -7.92 12.41 6.33
N GLN A 146 -8.83 12.62 7.26
CA GLN A 146 -8.93 11.83 8.48
C GLN A 146 -9.83 10.60 8.30
N ILE A 147 -9.50 9.52 8.98
CA ILE A 147 -10.30 8.29 9.00
C ILE A 147 -11.29 8.40 10.16
N ALA A 148 -12.59 8.40 9.84
CA ALA A 148 -13.62 8.45 10.85
C ALA A 148 -13.50 7.25 11.82
N PRO A 149 -13.73 7.41 13.13
CA PRO A 149 -13.64 6.32 14.11
C PRO A 149 -14.46 5.09 13.73
N SER A 150 -15.62 5.27 13.11
CA SER A 150 -16.48 4.19 12.61
C SER A 150 -15.84 3.34 11.51
N ASP A 151 -14.92 3.91 10.73
CA ASP A 151 -14.38 3.30 9.53
C ASP A 151 -13.01 2.63 9.77
N ARG A 152 -12.37 2.87 10.93
CA ARG A 152 -11.01 2.41 11.26
C ARG A 152 -10.80 0.91 11.17
N LEU A 153 -11.79 0.12 11.50
CA LEU A 153 -11.73 -1.33 11.35
C LEU A 153 -12.04 -1.77 9.93
N ASP A 154 -12.95 -1.05 9.27
CA ASP A 154 -13.44 -1.41 7.95
C ASP A 154 -12.46 -1.09 6.83
N ILE A 155 -11.59 -0.07 6.97
CA ILE A 155 -10.58 0.27 5.96
C ILE A 155 -9.58 -0.87 5.66
N PHE A 156 -9.40 -1.81 6.61
CA PHE A 156 -8.57 -3.00 6.43
C PHE A 156 -9.35 -4.19 5.82
N ARG A 157 -10.64 -4.02 5.54
CA ARG A 157 -11.43 -5.04 4.82
C ARG A 157 -11.15 -4.94 3.33
N ARG A 158 -11.26 -6.06 2.66
CA ARG A 158 -11.04 -6.18 1.21
C ARG A 158 -12.07 -5.37 0.44
N PHE A 159 -11.64 -4.68 -0.62
CA PHE A 159 -12.49 -3.89 -1.53
C PHE A 159 -13.21 -2.70 -0.86
N VAL A 160 -12.84 -2.36 0.35
CA VAL A 160 -13.36 -1.16 1.01
C VAL A 160 -12.60 0.05 0.47
N LYS A 161 -13.35 1.02 0.00
CA LYS A 161 -12.84 2.35 -0.40
C LYS A 161 -13.36 3.35 0.60
N GLY A 162 -12.50 4.26 1.05
CA GLY A 162 -12.94 5.38 1.88
C GLY A 162 -14.05 6.16 1.18
N LYS A 163 -14.96 6.72 1.93
CA LYS A 163 -16.00 7.65 1.43
C LYS A 163 -15.30 8.95 1.06
N THR A 164 -14.78 9.02 -0.14
CA THR A 164 -14.32 10.28 -0.73
C THR A 164 -15.54 11.09 -1.16
N GLY A 165 -15.50 12.43 -0.96
CA GLY A 165 -16.57 13.34 -1.37
C GLY A 165 -16.88 13.24 -2.87
N PRO A 166 -18.03 13.79 -3.32
CA PRO A 166 -18.44 13.73 -4.71
C PRO A 166 -17.39 14.44 -5.60
N GLY A 167 -16.77 13.67 -6.51
CA GLY A 167 -15.82 14.18 -7.50
C GLY A 167 -14.40 13.60 -7.45
N THR A 168 -14.00 12.91 -6.42
CA THR A 168 -12.72 12.21 -6.36
C THR A 168 -12.95 10.70 -6.51
N GLU A 169 -12.84 10.19 -7.73
CA GLU A 169 -12.69 8.74 -7.95
C GLU A 169 -11.38 8.29 -7.32
N SER A 170 -11.47 7.77 -6.10
CA SER A 170 -10.34 7.16 -5.41
C SER A 170 -9.83 5.98 -6.23
N GLY A 171 -8.79 6.22 -7.01
CA GLY A 171 -8.23 5.28 -8.00
C GLY A 171 -7.58 4.01 -7.43
N GLY A 172 -7.90 3.57 -6.20
CA GLY A 172 -7.36 2.37 -5.59
C GLY A 172 -8.24 1.13 -5.74
N THR A 173 -7.64 -0.06 -5.63
CA THR A 173 -8.34 -1.35 -5.64
C THR A 173 -9.12 -1.64 -4.36
N GLY A 174 -8.81 -0.94 -3.26
CA GLY A 174 -9.30 -1.25 -1.91
C GLY A 174 -8.68 -2.52 -1.33
N LEU A 175 -7.54 -2.96 -1.87
CA LEU A 175 -6.81 -4.15 -1.41
C LEU A 175 -5.56 -3.78 -0.60
N GLY A 176 -4.93 -2.64 -0.84
CA GLY A 176 -3.62 -2.30 -0.28
C GLY A 176 -3.54 -2.45 1.24
N LEU A 177 -4.46 -1.82 1.99
CA LEU A 177 -4.47 -1.93 3.45
C LEU A 177 -4.80 -3.34 3.96
N SER A 178 -5.62 -4.11 3.23
CA SER A 178 -5.90 -5.51 3.58
C SER A 178 -4.68 -6.41 3.36
N ILE A 179 -3.88 -6.13 2.32
CA ILE A 179 -2.62 -6.81 2.05
C ILE A 179 -1.59 -6.43 3.13
N ALA A 180 -1.49 -5.16 3.48
CA ALA A 180 -0.59 -4.71 4.54
C ALA A 180 -0.92 -5.40 5.88
N ARG A 181 -2.19 -5.44 6.26
CA ARG A 181 -2.64 -6.14 7.48
C ARG A 181 -2.30 -7.63 7.45
N TRP A 182 -2.50 -8.26 6.30
CA TRP A 182 -2.17 -9.67 6.14
C TRP A 182 -0.67 -9.93 6.28
N ALA A 183 0.18 -9.13 5.62
CA ALA A 183 1.63 -9.28 5.73
C ALA A 183 2.12 -9.10 7.17
N ALA A 184 1.55 -8.14 7.92
CA ALA A 184 1.83 -7.98 9.35
C ALA A 184 1.43 -9.24 10.15
N GLN A 185 0.24 -9.78 9.90
CA GLN A 185 -0.24 -10.99 10.59
C GLN A 185 0.63 -12.22 10.33
N LEU A 186 1.19 -12.37 9.13
CA LEU A 186 2.15 -13.43 8.82
C LEU A 186 3.40 -13.36 9.69
N HIS A 187 3.80 -12.16 10.10
CA HIS A 187 4.94 -11.91 11.00
C HIS A 187 4.54 -11.84 12.48
N GLY A 188 3.31 -12.22 12.83
CA GLY A 188 2.78 -12.13 14.20
C GLY A 188 2.48 -10.70 14.67
N GLY A 189 2.54 -9.73 13.75
CA GLY A 189 2.29 -8.30 14.03
C GLY A 189 0.84 -7.87 13.77
N THR A 190 0.60 -6.58 13.96
CA THR A 190 -0.72 -5.95 13.74
C THR A 190 -0.56 -4.61 13.03
N VAL A 191 -1.61 -4.18 12.33
CA VAL A 191 -1.74 -2.83 11.76
C VAL A 191 -3.05 -2.22 12.25
N ASN A 192 -2.96 -1.02 12.81
CA ASN A 192 -4.09 -0.31 13.38
C ASN A 192 -4.03 1.17 13.00
N VAL A 193 -5.18 1.85 13.02
CA VAL A 193 -5.25 3.31 13.00
C VAL A 193 -5.21 3.80 14.43
N VAL A 194 -4.29 4.70 14.71
CA VAL A 194 -4.16 5.39 16.01
C VAL A 194 -4.61 6.83 15.87
N ASP A 195 -5.06 7.44 16.95
CA ASP A 195 -5.30 8.87 17.01
C ASP A 195 -3.98 9.60 17.23
N ASP A 196 -3.82 10.73 16.55
CA ASP A 196 -2.83 11.72 16.93
C ASP A 196 -3.27 12.31 18.31
N THR A 197 -2.51 12.04 19.33
CA THR A 197 -2.69 12.63 20.67
C THR A 197 -1.73 13.77 20.87
#